data_46f1afd50be1d730abadd0a4b1688811
#
_entry.id   46f1afd50be1d730abadd0a4b1688811
#
_cell.length_a   1.000
_cell.length_b   1.000
_cell.length_c   1.000
_cell.angle_alpha   90.00
_cell.angle_beta   90.00
_cell.angle_gamma   90.00
#
_symmetry.space_group_name_H-M   'P 1'
#
loop_
_entity.id
_entity.type
_entity.pdbx_description
1 polymer ?
#
loop_
_entity_poly.entity_id
_entity_poly.type
_entity_poly.pdbx_seq_one_letter_code
_entity_poly.pdbx_strand_id
1 'polypeptide(L)'
;PNEYDKLMASIGAQGTNAYTSNDVTCYTEDIPSNEVENWLRIQSDRFQNAVIRGFHTELETVYEEYNMSLVRDMEKSINAMAKILFPTHPYGTQTTLGTQEHLKNPSIVNIKNYYKRYYVPNNIAVCMSGDFDPDATIALIDNYLGNWQPNNNLSRPEFPALKPLTAHKDSAVVGQEAENVMLGWRFAGEKE
;
A
#
# COMPACT_ATOMS: atom_id res chain seq x y z
N PRO A 1 -6.21 -21.02 1.66
CA PRO A 1 -6.00 -19.74 2.32
C PRO A 1 -4.75 -19.81 3.18
N ASN A 2 -4.03 -18.68 3.29
CA ASN A 2 -2.83 -18.50 4.11
C ASN A 2 -1.63 -19.39 3.75
N GLU A 3 -1.46 -19.71 2.48
CA GLU A 3 -0.34 -20.54 2.00
C GLU A 3 0.99 -19.79 2.13
N TYR A 4 0.97 -18.49 1.86
CA TYR A 4 2.11 -17.61 2.04
C TYR A 4 2.59 -17.58 3.51
N ASP A 5 1.69 -17.37 4.46
CA ASP A 5 2.04 -17.34 5.88
C ASP A 5 2.60 -18.66 6.36
N LYS A 6 2.09 -19.79 5.85
CA LYS A 6 2.64 -21.12 6.15
C LYS A 6 4.05 -21.31 5.60
N LEU A 7 4.30 -20.84 4.38
CA LEU A 7 5.64 -20.88 3.78
C LEU A 7 6.61 -20.00 4.57
N MET A 8 6.23 -18.78 4.94
CA MET A 8 7.05 -17.90 5.75
C MET A 8 7.30 -18.48 7.14
N ALA A 9 6.29 -19.04 7.79
CA ALA A 9 6.44 -19.71 9.07
C ALA A 9 7.38 -20.92 8.97
N SER A 10 7.37 -21.67 7.86
CA SER A 10 8.22 -22.85 7.66
C SER A 10 9.71 -22.51 7.56
N ILE A 11 10.06 -21.28 7.17
CA ILE A 11 11.43 -20.77 7.19
C ILE A 11 11.76 -19.98 8.46
N GLY A 12 10.87 -19.99 9.46
CA GLY A 12 11.10 -19.35 10.76
C GLY A 12 10.87 -17.84 10.79
N ALA A 13 10.11 -17.30 9.85
CA ALA A 13 9.73 -15.88 9.89
C ALA A 13 8.94 -15.53 11.16
N GLN A 14 9.28 -14.41 11.79
CA GLN A 14 8.71 -13.95 13.06
C GLN A 14 7.56 -12.95 12.86
N GLY A 15 7.15 -12.68 11.66
CA GLY A 15 6.02 -11.83 11.35
C GLY A 15 6.03 -11.43 9.90
N THR A 16 4.86 -11.49 9.31
CA THR A 16 4.60 -10.96 7.99
C THR A 16 3.56 -9.86 8.13
N ASN A 17 3.81 -8.72 7.53
CA ASN A 17 2.85 -7.62 7.54
C ASN A 17 2.90 -6.87 6.21
N ALA A 18 1.90 -6.04 5.97
CA ALA A 18 1.88 -5.12 4.85
C ALA A 18 1.09 -3.87 5.23
N TYR A 19 1.50 -2.74 4.68
CA TYR A 19 0.72 -1.51 4.78
C TYR A 19 0.68 -0.78 3.43
N THR A 20 -0.39 -0.04 3.21
CA THR A 20 -0.59 0.79 2.03
C THR A 20 -0.82 2.22 2.44
N SER A 21 -0.09 3.13 1.82
CA SER A 21 -0.32 4.57 1.87
C SER A 21 -0.73 5.09 0.48
N ASN A 22 -0.85 6.40 0.34
CA ASN A 22 -1.19 6.99 -0.96
C ASN A 22 -0.16 6.70 -2.07
N ASP A 23 1.11 6.53 -1.71
CA ASP A 23 2.21 6.47 -2.67
C ASP A 23 2.97 5.15 -2.64
N VAL A 24 2.78 4.31 -1.62
CA VAL A 24 3.53 3.06 -1.47
C VAL A 24 2.68 1.96 -0.85
N THR A 25 2.89 0.73 -1.34
CA THR A 25 2.54 -0.50 -0.63
C THR A 25 3.84 -1.17 -0.19
N CYS A 26 3.99 -1.38 1.09
CA CYS A 26 5.17 -1.99 1.68
C CYS A 26 4.82 -3.34 2.29
N TYR A 27 5.60 -4.35 1.98
CA TYR A 27 5.55 -5.68 2.59
C TYR A 27 6.76 -5.83 3.49
N THR A 28 6.54 -6.26 4.71
CA THR A 28 7.60 -6.38 5.73
C THR A 28 7.62 -7.79 6.30
N GLU A 29 8.79 -8.36 6.36
CA GLU A 29 9.03 -9.67 6.93
C GLU A 29 10.29 -9.63 7.82
N ASP A 30 10.26 -10.39 8.90
CA ASP A 30 11.39 -10.66 9.76
C ASP A 30 11.76 -12.14 9.63
N ILE A 31 12.95 -12.41 9.10
CA ILE A 31 13.42 -13.75 8.76
C ILE A 31 14.79 -14.05 9.37
N PRO A 32 15.11 -15.31 9.68
CA PRO A 32 16.47 -15.70 10.05
C PRO A 32 17.46 -15.42 8.91
N SER A 33 18.68 -14.98 9.26
CA SER A 33 19.71 -14.60 8.28
C SER A 33 20.15 -15.75 7.36
N ASN A 34 20.03 -16.99 7.82
CA ASN A 34 20.34 -18.19 7.02
C ASN A 34 19.21 -18.59 6.04
N GLU A 35 18.07 -17.89 6.07
CA GLU A 35 16.89 -18.21 5.25
C GLU A 35 16.65 -17.20 4.10
N VAL A 36 17.58 -16.29 3.87
CA VAL A 36 17.47 -15.25 2.82
C VAL A 36 17.20 -15.87 1.45
N GLU A 37 17.86 -16.97 1.09
CA GLU A 37 17.63 -17.63 -0.19
C GLU A 37 16.23 -18.25 -0.29
N ASN A 38 15.74 -18.90 0.75
CA ASN A 38 14.39 -19.47 0.79
C ASN A 38 13.33 -18.35 0.77
N TRP A 39 13.58 -17.26 1.47
CA TRP A 39 12.73 -16.07 1.39
C TRP A 39 12.67 -15.50 -0.04
N LEU A 40 13.82 -15.34 -0.71
CA LEU A 40 13.86 -14.86 -2.10
C LEU A 40 13.12 -15.79 -3.06
N ARG A 41 13.19 -17.11 -2.86
CA ARG A 41 12.44 -18.09 -3.65
C ARG A 41 10.92 -17.87 -3.49
N ILE A 42 10.45 -17.68 -2.27
CA ILE A 42 9.04 -17.43 -1.97
C ILE A 42 8.59 -16.10 -2.56
N GLN A 43 9.35 -15.02 -2.34
CA GLN A 43 9.00 -13.68 -2.83
C GLN A 43 9.04 -13.59 -4.35
N SER A 44 10.04 -14.19 -4.97
CA SER A 44 10.19 -14.23 -6.43
C SER A 44 8.97 -14.89 -7.09
N ASP A 45 8.52 -16.04 -6.59
CA ASP A 45 7.30 -16.69 -7.09
C ASP A 45 6.05 -15.86 -6.81
N ARG A 46 5.90 -15.35 -5.59
CA ARG A 46 4.77 -14.51 -5.18
C ARG A 46 4.57 -13.29 -6.08
N PHE A 47 5.65 -12.57 -6.39
CA PHE A 47 5.56 -11.33 -7.17
C PHE A 47 5.55 -11.55 -8.68
N GLN A 48 6.24 -12.55 -9.19
CA GLN A 48 6.27 -12.84 -10.63
C GLN A 48 5.07 -13.66 -11.10
N ASN A 49 4.58 -14.59 -10.26
CA ASN A 49 3.53 -15.54 -10.61
C ASN A 49 2.28 -15.38 -9.73
N ALA A 50 1.94 -14.15 -9.35
CA ALA A 50 0.84 -13.88 -8.44
C ALA A 50 -0.48 -14.54 -8.88
N VAL A 51 -1.06 -15.32 -8.00
CA VAL A 51 -2.37 -15.96 -8.18
C VAL A 51 -3.37 -15.37 -7.20
N ILE A 52 -4.30 -14.57 -7.73
CA ILE A 52 -5.35 -13.95 -6.92
C ILE A 52 -6.44 -14.97 -6.65
N ARG A 53 -6.42 -15.56 -5.45
CA ARG A 53 -7.41 -16.50 -4.93
C ARG A 53 -8.06 -15.92 -3.67
N GLY A 54 -9.23 -16.46 -3.32
CA GLY A 54 -9.94 -16.03 -2.11
C GLY A 54 -10.44 -14.58 -2.15
N PHE A 55 -10.51 -13.99 -3.33
CA PHE A 55 -10.84 -12.58 -3.55
C PHE A 55 -12.11 -12.12 -2.82
N HIS A 56 -13.18 -12.92 -2.86
CA HIS A 56 -14.43 -12.54 -2.23
C HIS A 56 -14.33 -12.53 -0.70
N THR A 57 -13.64 -13.51 -0.12
CA THR A 57 -13.42 -13.56 1.34
C THR A 57 -12.59 -12.36 1.81
N GLU A 58 -11.52 -12.04 1.07
CA GLU A 58 -10.69 -10.88 1.37
C GLU A 58 -11.46 -9.57 1.21
N LEU A 59 -12.30 -9.48 0.19
CA LEU A 59 -13.15 -8.31 -0.01
C LEU A 59 -14.12 -8.09 1.16
N GLU A 60 -14.68 -9.15 1.74
CA GLU A 60 -15.52 -9.07 2.95
C GLU A 60 -14.72 -8.49 4.12
N THR A 61 -13.47 -8.95 4.31
CA THR A 61 -12.57 -8.42 5.35
C THR A 61 -12.31 -6.92 5.14
N VAL A 62 -11.94 -6.52 3.92
CA VAL A 62 -11.71 -5.09 3.59
C VAL A 62 -12.98 -4.26 3.75
N TYR A 63 -14.14 -4.82 3.45
CA TYR A 63 -15.42 -4.14 3.66
C TYR A 63 -15.71 -3.90 5.15
N GLU A 64 -15.39 -4.86 6.01
CA GLU A 64 -15.49 -4.67 7.47
C GLU A 64 -14.48 -3.66 8.00
N GLU A 65 -13.25 -3.65 7.48
CA GLU A 65 -12.26 -2.61 7.80
C GLU A 65 -12.78 -1.21 7.39
N TYR A 66 -13.40 -1.11 6.22
CA TYR A 66 -14.05 0.13 5.79
C TYR A 66 -15.16 0.56 6.75
N ASN A 67 -16.05 -0.36 7.15
CA ASN A 67 -17.11 -0.07 8.12
C ASN A 67 -16.52 0.40 9.45
N MET A 68 -15.46 -0.24 9.93
CA MET A 68 -14.75 0.19 11.15
C MET A 68 -14.14 1.59 11.01
N SER A 69 -13.63 1.96 9.82
CA SER A 69 -13.08 3.29 9.59
C SER A 69 -14.15 4.39 9.69
N LEU A 70 -15.38 4.08 9.30
CA LEU A 70 -16.51 5.04 9.34
C LEU A 70 -16.95 5.41 10.75
N VAL A 71 -16.64 4.60 11.77
CA VAL A 71 -17.03 4.89 13.15
C VAL A 71 -15.93 5.57 13.96
N ARG A 72 -14.69 5.59 13.48
CA ARG A 72 -13.55 6.24 14.15
C ARG A 72 -13.58 7.75 13.88
N ASP A 73 -13.77 8.53 14.91
CA ASP A 73 -13.92 9.99 14.79
C ASP A 73 -12.65 10.67 14.31
N MET A 74 -11.48 10.17 14.72
CA MET A 74 -10.18 10.65 14.23
C MET A 74 -10.05 10.47 12.72
N GLU A 75 -10.43 9.32 12.16
CA GLU A 75 -10.37 9.07 10.71
C GLU A 75 -11.33 9.97 9.93
N LYS A 76 -12.54 10.18 10.45
CA LYS A 76 -13.50 11.15 9.86
C LYS A 76 -12.90 12.55 9.81
N SER A 77 -12.25 12.97 10.88
CA SER A 77 -11.62 14.30 11.00
C SER A 77 -10.43 14.45 10.04
N ILE A 78 -9.57 13.45 9.96
CA ILE A 78 -8.44 13.41 9.01
C ILE A 78 -8.95 13.47 7.56
N ASN A 79 -9.95 12.68 7.22
CA ASN A 79 -10.53 12.65 5.88
C ASN A 79 -11.23 13.99 5.52
N ALA A 80 -11.92 14.62 6.47
CA ALA A 80 -12.52 15.93 6.26
C ALA A 80 -11.45 17.01 6.03
N MET A 81 -10.38 17.00 6.81
CA MET A 81 -9.24 17.90 6.64
C MET A 81 -8.52 17.67 5.31
N ALA A 82 -8.27 16.43 4.93
CA ALA A 82 -7.64 16.09 3.67
C ALA A 82 -8.45 16.61 2.46
N LYS A 83 -9.77 16.49 2.48
CA LYS A 83 -10.66 17.05 1.44
C LYS A 83 -10.54 18.57 1.31
N ILE A 84 -10.36 19.28 2.43
CA ILE A 84 -10.17 20.75 2.42
C ILE A 84 -8.79 21.11 1.89
N LEU A 85 -7.75 20.43 2.35
CA LEU A 85 -6.38 20.72 1.97
C LEU A 85 -6.07 20.33 0.52
N PHE A 86 -6.66 19.21 0.04
CA PHE A 86 -6.35 18.60 -1.25
C PHE A 86 -7.62 18.34 -2.09
N PRO A 87 -8.42 19.37 -2.40
CA PRO A 87 -9.75 19.19 -2.97
C PRO A 87 -9.79 18.56 -4.38
N THR A 88 -8.70 18.63 -5.13
CA THR A 88 -8.57 18.08 -6.50
C THR A 88 -7.44 17.09 -6.66
N HIS A 89 -6.76 16.75 -5.58
CA HIS A 89 -5.66 15.79 -5.57
C HIS A 89 -6.12 14.47 -4.92
N PRO A 90 -5.58 13.31 -5.30
CA PRO A 90 -5.93 12.02 -4.69
C PRO A 90 -5.83 11.99 -3.16
N TYR A 91 -4.93 12.73 -2.56
CA TYR A 91 -4.81 12.83 -1.09
C TYR A 91 -6.09 13.29 -0.40
N GLY A 92 -6.93 14.07 -1.07
CA GLY A 92 -8.21 14.51 -0.52
C GLY A 92 -9.44 13.89 -1.18
N THR A 93 -9.30 13.29 -2.36
CA THR A 93 -10.43 12.73 -3.12
C THR A 93 -10.53 11.21 -3.04
N GLN A 94 -9.49 10.54 -2.56
CA GLN A 94 -9.43 9.09 -2.45
C GLN A 94 -8.93 8.69 -1.06
N THR A 95 -9.30 7.48 -0.63
CA THR A 95 -8.73 6.82 0.54
C THR A 95 -8.10 5.50 0.11
N THR A 96 -7.21 4.94 0.91
CA THR A 96 -6.57 3.64 0.62
C THR A 96 -7.58 2.49 0.55
N LEU A 97 -8.66 2.57 1.32
CA LEU A 97 -9.76 1.60 1.31
C LEU A 97 -10.76 1.82 0.17
N GLY A 98 -10.74 2.99 -0.47
CA GLY A 98 -11.72 3.37 -1.48
C GLY A 98 -13.06 3.79 -0.91
N THR A 99 -14.13 3.53 -1.63
CA THR A 99 -15.51 3.83 -1.23
C THR A 99 -16.34 2.56 -1.10
N GLN A 100 -17.47 2.67 -0.40
CA GLN A 100 -18.43 1.57 -0.29
C GLN A 100 -18.86 1.02 -1.67
N GLU A 101 -19.05 1.91 -2.64
CA GLU A 101 -19.43 1.52 -4.00
C GLU A 101 -18.33 0.70 -4.70
N HIS A 102 -17.07 1.12 -4.55
CA HIS A 102 -15.93 0.37 -5.08
C HIS A 102 -15.84 -1.05 -4.47
N LEU A 103 -16.10 -1.17 -3.19
CA LEU A 103 -16.03 -2.45 -2.48
C LEU A 103 -17.23 -3.37 -2.78
N LYS A 104 -18.42 -2.79 -3.09
CA LYS A 104 -19.60 -3.57 -3.50
C LYS A 104 -19.53 -4.08 -4.93
N ASN A 105 -18.82 -3.38 -5.81
CA ASN A 105 -18.74 -3.71 -7.23
C ASN A 105 -17.26 -3.85 -7.69
N PRO A 106 -16.50 -4.75 -7.09
CA PRO A 106 -15.09 -4.90 -7.44
C PRO A 106 -14.94 -5.57 -8.81
N SER A 107 -13.93 -5.14 -9.55
CA SER A 107 -13.54 -5.78 -10.80
C SER A 107 -12.23 -6.55 -10.62
N ILE A 108 -12.28 -7.87 -10.59
CA ILE A 108 -11.08 -8.73 -10.54
C ILE A 108 -10.18 -8.50 -11.77
N VAL A 109 -10.76 -8.13 -12.91
CA VAL A 109 -10.01 -7.81 -14.12
C VAL A 109 -9.18 -6.53 -13.89
N ASN A 110 -9.77 -5.50 -13.30
CA ASN A 110 -9.06 -4.26 -12.97
C ASN A 110 -7.95 -4.51 -11.94
N ILE A 111 -8.19 -5.34 -10.93
CA ILE A 111 -7.18 -5.72 -9.95
C ILE A 111 -6.00 -6.44 -10.60
N LYS A 112 -6.26 -7.41 -11.48
CA LYS A 112 -5.22 -8.11 -12.21
C LYS A 112 -4.44 -7.18 -13.14
N ASN A 113 -5.13 -6.25 -13.83
CA ASN A 113 -4.50 -5.26 -14.70
C ASN A 113 -3.64 -4.28 -13.90
N TYR A 114 -4.12 -3.84 -12.74
CA TYR A 114 -3.38 -2.99 -11.82
C TYR A 114 -2.10 -3.69 -11.36
N TYR A 115 -2.23 -4.93 -10.87
CA TYR A 115 -1.09 -5.73 -10.45
C TYR A 115 -0.06 -5.87 -11.57
N LYS A 116 -0.46 -6.32 -12.75
CA LYS A 116 0.41 -6.48 -13.93
C LYS A 116 1.09 -5.19 -14.35
N ARG A 117 0.44 -4.04 -14.13
CA ARG A 117 1.00 -2.73 -14.51
C ARG A 117 2.03 -2.22 -13.53
N TYR A 118 1.77 -2.35 -12.23
CA TYR A 118 2.52 -1.65 -11.19
C TYR A 118 3.45 -2.56 -10.37
N TYR A 119 3.18 -3.86 -10.30
CA TYR A 119 4.05 -4.82 -9.63
C TYR A 119 5.08 -5.37 -10.63
N VAL A 120 6.08 -4.55 -10.89
CA VAL A 120 7.13 -4.80 -11.89
C VAL A 120 8.47 -4.32 -11.34
N PRO A 121 9.61 -4.92 -11.75
CA PRO A 121 10.90 -4.66 -11.11
C PRO A 121 11.33 -3.19 -11.17
N ASN A 122 10.95 -2.44 -12.19
CA ASN A 122 11.24 -1.01 -12.29
C ASN A 122 10.30 -0.11 -11.47
N ASN A 123 9.44 -0.69 -10.63
CA ASN A 123 8.57 0.01 -9.67
C ASN A 123 8.60 -0.63 -8.27
N ILE A 124 9.56 -1.49 -8.01
CA ILE A 124 9.72 -2.18 -6.72
C ILE A 124 11.14 -1.93 -6.21
N ALA A 125 11.27 -1.74 -4.91
CA ALA A 125 12.55 -1.70 -4.21
C ALA A 125 12.57 -2.80 -3.15
N VAL A 126 13.73 -3.44 -2.99
CA VAL A 126 14.01 -4.37 -1.90
C VAL A 126 14.93 -3.66 -0.92
N CYS A 127 14.50 -3.54 0.33
CA CYS A 127 15.28 -2.97 1.41
C CYS A 127 15.51 -4.04 2.47
N MET A 128 16.76 -4.32 2.79
CA MET A 128 17.13 -5.33 3.78
C MET A 128 18.05 -4.73 4.84
N SER A 129 17.86 -5.16 6.08
CA SER A 129 18.72 -4.79 7.21
C SER A 129 18.89 -6.00 8.12
N GLY A 130 20.11 -6.28 8.57
CA GLY A 130 20.38 -7.40 9.44
C GLY A 130 21.79 -7.97 9.25
N ASP A 131 21.96 -9.22 9.69
CA ASP A 131 23.23 -9.95 9.62
C ASP A 131 23.30 -10.76 8.33
N PHE A 132 23.85 -10.17 7.27
CA PHE A 132 24.07 -10.81 5.97
C PHE A 132 25.23 -10.13 5.21
N ASP A 133 25.82 -10.83 4.27
CA ASP A 133 26.79 -10.26 3.33
C ASP A 133 26.05 -9.55 2.20
N PRO A 134 26.23 -8.22 2.02
CA PRO A 134 25.49 -7.45 1.02
C PRO A 134 25.76 -7.90 -0.43
N ASP A 135 27.01 -8.19 -0.77
CA ASP A 135 27.39 -8.53 -2.15
C ASP A 135 26.85 -9.91 -2.54
N ALA A 136 26.95 -10.88 -1.64
CA ALA A 136 26.37 -12.20 -1.83
C ALA A 136 24.84 -12.14 -1.93
N THR A 137 24.21 -11.29 -1.10
CA THR A 137 22.75 -11.11 -1.12
C THR A 137 22.28 -10.44 -2.40
N ILE A 138 22.97 -9.43 -2.90
CA ILE A 138 22.66 -8.79 -4.19
C ILE A 138 22.76 -9.82 -5.32
N ALA A 139 23.79 -10.67 -5.33
CA ALA A 139 23.94 -11.73 -6.32
C ALA A 139 22.78 -12.74 -6.28
N LEU A 140 22.31 -13.08 -5.08
CA LEU A 140 21.10 -13.92 -4.90
C LEU A 140 19.84 -13.23 -5.43
N ILE A 141 19.63 -11.95 -5.11
CA ILE A 141 18.49 -11.16 -5.60
C ILE A 141 18.48 -11.15 -7.13
N ASP A 142 19.64 -10.90 -7.75
CA ASP A 142 19.78 -10.90 -9.21
C ASP A 142 19.47 -12.28 -9.81
N ASN A 143 19.90 -13.35 -9.18
CA ASN A 143 19.59 -14.71 -9.64
C ASN A 143 18.09 -15.03 -9.63
N TYR A 144 17.34 -14.57 -8.63
CA TYR A 144 15.91 -14.85 -8.50
C TYR A 144 15.00 -13.85 -9.20
N LEU A 145 15.39 -12.58 -9.28
CA LEU A 145 14.57 -11.48 -9.78
C LEU A 145 15.11 -10.83 -11.06
N GLY A 146 16.37 -11.08 -11.45
CA GLY A 146 17.03 -10.42 -12.59
C GLY A 146 16.38 -10.70 -13.95
N ASN A 147 15.68 -11.81 -14.10
CA ASN A 147 14.94 -12.14 -15.31
C ASN A 147 13.51 -11.57 -15.35
N TRP A 148 13.06 -10.94 -14.29
CA TRP A 148 11.73 -10.34 -14.22
C TRP A 148 11.67 -9.12 -15.13
N GLN A 149 10.70 -9.11 -16.05
CA GLN A 149 10.65 -8.12 -17.10
C GLN A 149 10.04 -6.80 -16.62
N PRO A 150 10.71 -5.66 -16.86
CA PRO A 150 10.20 -4.34 -16.51
C PRO A 150 9.01 -3.94 -17.40
N ASN A 151 8.19 -3.06 -16.90
CA ASN A 151 7.16 -2.40 -17.70
C ASN A 151 7.71 -1.08 -18.27
N ASN A 152 8.15 -1.09 -19.51
CA ASN A 152 8.70 0.10 -20.17
C ASN A 152 7.64 1.19 -20.45
N ASN A 153 6.36 0.87 -20.32
CA ASN A 153 5.24 1.81 -20.45
C ASN A 153 4.68 2.25 -19.10
N LEU A 154 5.45 2.06 -18.04
CA LEU A 154 5.04 2.50 -16.70
C LEU A 154 5.01 4.03 -16.67
N SER A 155 3.82 4.59 -16.47
CA SER A 155 3.61 6.02 -16.26
C SER A 155 2.95 6.24 -14.92
N ARG A 156 3.42 7.23 -14.18
CA ARG A 156 2.74 7.72 -12.98
C ARG A 156 1.72 8.77 -13.39
N PRO A 157 0.53 8.80 -12.77
CA PRO A 157 -0.43 9.85 -13.05
C PRO A 157 0.13 11.20 -12.60
N GLU A 158 0.00 12.20 -13.46
CA GLU A 158 0.30 13.58 -13.12
C GLU A 158 -0.99 14.27 -12.65
N PHE A 159 -0.87 15.05 -11.59
CA PHE A 159 -1.99 15.80 -11.04
C PHE A 159 -1.75 17.29 -11.22
N PRO A 160 -2.80 18.06 -11.56
CA PRO A 160 -2.68 19.51 -11.67
C PRO A 160 -2.19 20.12 -10.34
N ALA A 161 -1.35 21.12 -10.45
CA ALA A 161 -0.88 21.86 -9.27
C ALA A 161 -2.07 22.41 -8.47
N LEU A 162 -2.03 22.23 -7.18
CA LEU A 162 -3.06 22.70 -6.28
C LEU A 162 -3.01 24.22 -6.14
N LYS A 163 -4.13 24.90 -6.32
CA LYS A 163 -4.24 26.34 -6.09
C LYS A 163 -3.96 26.67 -4.63
N PRO A 164 -3.27 27.79 -4.33
CA PRO A 164 -3.07 28.23 -2.95
C PRO A 164 -4.40 28.36 -2.19
N LEU A 165 -4.38 28.00 -0.92
CA LEU A 165 -5.50 28.27 -0.02
C LEU A 165 -5.42 29.74 0.40
N THR A 166 -6.33 30.57 -0.09
CA THR A 166 -6.34 32.02 0.13
C THR A 166 -7.22 32.46 1.29
N ALA A 167 -7.94 31.51 1.89
CA ALA A 167 -8.83 31.79 3.01
C ALA A 167 -8.87 30.60 3.97
N HIS A 168 -9.19 30.88 5.21
CA HIS A 168 -9.53 29.87 6.21
C HIS A 168 -10.74 29.06 5.72
N LYS A 169 -10.68 27.76 5.94
CA LYS A 169 -11.77 26.83 5.68
C LYS A 169 -11.94 25.92 6.87
N ASP A 170 -13.17 25.66 7.20
CA ASP A 170 -13.56 24.79 8.30
C ASP A 170 -14.53 23.69 7.84
N SER A 171 -14.55 22.62 8.59
CA SER A 171 -15.51 21.54 8.47
C SER A 171 -15.81 21.01 9.87
N ALA A 172 -17.07 20.68 10.11
CA ALA A 172 -17.48 20.01 11.33
C ALA A 172 -17.74 18.53 11.05
N VAL A 173 -17.25 17.70 11.95
CA VAL A 173 -17.46 16.24 11.92
C VAL A 173 -18.21 15.86 13.17
N VAL A 174 -19.31 15.13 13.02
CA VAL A 174 -20.08 14.60 14.15
C VAL A 174 -19.52 13.22 14.51
N GLY A 175 -19.14 13.07 15.75
CA GLY A 175 -18.58 11.85 16.33
C GLY A 175 -19.21 11.46 17.64
N GLN A 176 -18.71 10.39 18.24
CA GLN A 176 -19.15 9.87 19.54
C GLN A 176 -18.08 10.06 20.62
N GLU A 177 -16.86 10.43 20.23
CA GLU A 177 -15.75 10.65 21.14
C GLU A 177 -15.73 12.09 21.67
N ALA A 178 -14.78 12.40 22.54
CA ALA A 178 -14.61 13.73 23.08
C ALA A 178 -14.35 14.78 21.99
N GLU A 179 -14.90 15.97 22.17
CA GLU A 179 -14.70 17.09 21.25
C GLU A 179 -13.21 17.39 21.07
N ASN A 180 -12.81 17.58 19.83
CA ASN A 180 -11.43 17.95 19.48
C ASN A 180 -11.40 18.99 18.36
N VAL A 181 -10.29 19.68 18.23
CA VAL A 181 -10.02 20.63 17.13
C VAL A 181 -8.76 20.19 16.43
N MET A 182 -8.84 19.99 15.12
CA MET A 182 -7.70 19.66 14.28
C MET A 182 -7.38 20.84 13.37
N LEU A 183 -6.13 21.26 13.35
CA LEU A 183 -5.63 22.35 12.50
C LEU A 183 -4.65 21.79 11.49
N GLY A 184 -4.75 22.21 10.23
CA GLY A 184 -3.87 21.75 9.17
C GLY A 184 -3.44 22.87 8.22
N TRP A 185 -2.21 22.77 7.74
CA TRP A 185 -1.61 23.67 6.77
C TRP A 185 -1.03 22.86 5.62
N ARG A 186 -1.06 23.40 4.43
CA ARG A 186 -0.42 22.83 3.26
C ARG A 186 0.82 23.61 2.88
N PHE A 187 1.91 22.91 2.69
CA PHE A 187 3.18 23.44 2.22
C PHE A 187 3.54 22.81 0.87
N ALA A 188 4.60 23.33 0.24
CA ALA A 188 5.21 22.69 -0.92
C ALA A 188 5.73 21.30 -0.58
N GLY A 189 5.82 20.42 -1.57
CA GLY A 189 6.39 19.08 -1.40
C GLY A 189 7.91 19.14 -1.14
N GLU A 190 8.45 18.07 -0.58
CA GLU A 190 9.88 17.99 -0.22
C GLU A 190 10.84 18.21 -1.41
N LYS A 191 10.35 18.02 -2.63
CA LYS A 191 11.14 18.13 -3.87
C LYS A 191 10.90 19.43 -4.66
N GLU A 192 10.13 20.35 -4.11
CA GLU A 192 9.82 21.63 -4.76
C GLU A 192 10.70 22.78 -4.23
#